data_65353c984c6d0b219c670a206abff50e
#
_entry.id   65353c984c6d0b219c670a206abff50e
#
_cell.length_a   1.000
_cell.length_b   1.000
_cell.length_c   1.000
_cell.angle_alpha   90.00
_cell.angle_beta   90.00
_cell.angle_gamma   90.00
#
_symmetry.space_group_name_H-M   'P 1'
#
loop_
_entity.id
_entity.type
_entity.pdbx_description
1 polymer ?
#
loop_
_entity_poly.entity_id
_entity_poly.type
_entity_poly.pdbx_seq_one_letter_code
_entity_poly.pdbx_strand_id
1 'polypeptide(L)'
;MERLVVYVISLAMVLGGFAARAAGDTKSEQLLAQARAALGGDTNLNKVHGLTATGTFQREMGDRQLSGEITIDLQLPDKMLRTESMRPMGDATIEMLQGVNGDQVLRHSRTIGGGPGMMVRIAPPGGADGDAQALRNQRADMTRFALAFLLTTPAAMPLEFTYGGEAEADEGKADVIDAKGPGSFEARLFFDKKSHRPLMLAYRGLAPRMIVQTRRGDGPPPAAAAPDQMPPPQIVDIQLFLDDYRVVDGVLLPHHFSRSIDGKPAEEMTFKTIRINPVFKPDTFSAK
;
A
#
# COMPACT_ATOMS: atom_id res chain seq x y z
N MET A 1 -22.86 44.63 -31.07
CA MET A 1 -23.53 43.98 -29.90
C MET A 1 -23.14 42.51 -29.71
N GLU A 2 -22.71 41.78 -30.73
CA GLU A 2 -22.35 40.35 -30.62
C GLU A 2 -21.05 40.04 -29.82
N ARG A 3 -20.10 41.01 -29.79
CA ARG A 3 -18.84 40.75 -29.05
C ARG A 3 -18.96 40.82 -27.52
N LEU A 4 -19.98 41.48 -27.00
CA LEU A 4 -20.19 41.63 -25.56
C LEU A 4 -20.78 40.36 -24.93
N VAL A 5 -21.59 39.62 -25.70
CA VAL A 5 -22.26 38.38 -25.22
C VAL A 5 -21.24 37.23 -25.08
N VAL A 6 -20.23 37.17 -25.96
CA VAL A 6 -19.21 36.11 -25.90
C VAL A 6 -18.29 36.24 -24.65
N TYR A 7 -17.98 37.48 -24.24
CA TYR A 7 -17.17 37.69 -23.02
C TYR A 7 -17.90 37.37 -21.73
N VAL A 8 -19.21 37.60 -21.69
CA VAL A 8 -20.02 37.30 -20.49
C VAL A 8 -20.18 35.79 -20.30
N ILE A 9 -20.33 35.02 -21.37
CA ILE A 9 -20.44 33.55 -21.32
C ILE A 9 -19.10 32.93 -20.88
N SER A 10 -17.97 33.44 -21.37
CA SER A 10 -16.64 32.95 -20.98
C SER A 10 -16.31 33.26 -19.50
N LEU A 11 -16.74 34.41 -19.00
CA LEU A 11 -16.53 34.76 -17.58
C LEU A 11 -17.40 33.93 -16.63
N ALA A 12 -18.62 33.60 -17.02
CA ALA A 12 -19.50 32.75 -16.23
C ALA A 12 -19.01 31.28 -16.11
N MET A 13 -18.41 30.74 -17.18
CA MET A 13 -17.79 29.39 -17.15
C MET A 13 -16.55 29.33 -16.26
N VAL A 14 -15.73 30.37 -16.21
CA VAL A 14 -14.54 30.42 -15.34
C VAL A 14 -14.94 30.50 -13.86
N LEU A 15 -15.96 31.28 -13.53
CA LEU A 15 -16.48 31.36 -12.17
C LEU A 15 -17.16 30.06 -11.70
N GLY A 16 -17.85 29.35 -12.60
CA GLY A 16 -18.46 28.05 -12.30
C GLY A 16 -17.43 26.96 -12.02
N GLY A 17 -16.29 26.96 -12.71
CA GLY A 17 -15.21 26.01 -12.48
C GLY A 17 -14.52 26.19 -11.13
N PHE A 18 -14.31 27.39 -10.66
CA PHE A 18 -13.73 27.67 -9.33
C PHE A 18 -14.67 27.29 -8.19
N ALA A 19 -15.95 27.57 -8.31
CA ALA A 19 -16.94 27.23 -7.29
C ALA A 19 -17.12 25.69 -7.14
N ALA A 20 -17.09 24.95 -8.25
CA ALA A 20 -17.20 23.49 -8.22
C ALA A 20 -15.96 22.83 -7.58
N ARG A 21 -14.77 23.35 -7.86
CA ARG A 21 -13.52 22.85 -7.26
C ARG A 21 -13.46 23.14 -5.75
N ALA A 22 -13.78 24.36 -5.33
CA ALA A 22 -13.82 24.72 -3.91
C ALA A 22 -14.84 23.87 -3.12
N ALA A 23 -16.01 23.59 -3.70
CA ALA A 23 -17.01 22.72 -3.08
C ALA A 23 -16.56 21.27 -2.99
N GLY A 24 -15.80 20.77 -3.96
CA GLY A 24 -15.21 19.43 -3.97
C GLY A 24 -14.15 19.26 -2.89
N ASP A 25 -13.28 20.24 -2.73
CA ASP A 25 -12.22 20.25 -1.70
C ASP A 25 -12.83 20.28 -0.29
N THR A 26 -13.83 21.13 -0.05
CA THR A 26 -14.55 21.17 1.23
C THR A 26 -15.24 19.85 1.56
N LYS A 27 -15.81 19.16 0.58
CA LYS A 27 -16.46 17.87 0.79
C LYS A 27 -15.45 16.78 1.13
N SER A 28 -14.28 16.75 0.47
CA SER A 28 -13.23 15.80 0.80
C SER A 28 -12.68 15.99 2.21
N GLU A 29 -12.49 17.24 2.65
CA GLU A 29 -12.08 17.55 4.02
C GLU A 29 -13.10 17.08 5.05
N GLN A 30 -14.40 17.34 4.81
CA GLN A 30 -15.49 16.88 5.68
C GLN A 30 -15.53 15.35 5.78
N LEU A 31 -15.41 14.64 4.67
CA LEU A 31 -15.41 13.17 4.65
C LEU A 31 -14.20 12.60 5.37
N LEU A 32 -13.01 13.17 5.17
CA LEU A 32 -11.81 12.75 5.90
C LEU A 32 -11.96 13.00 7.41
N ALA A 33 -12.52 14.12 7.81
CA ALA A 33 -12.78 14.41 9.23
C ALA A 33 -13.77 13.41 9.84
N GLN A 34 -14.86 13.07 9.11
CA GLN A 34 -15.82 12.05 9.54
C GLN A 34 -15.18 10.65 9.63
N ALA A 35 -14.37 10.29 8.64
CA ALA A 35 -13.66 9.01 8.64
C ALA A 35 -12.64 8.92 9.78
N ARG A 36 -11.87 9.97 10.02
CA ARG A 36 -10.95 10.04 11.16
C ARG A 36 -11.69 9.99 12.50
N ALA A 37 -12.85 10.64 12.61
CA ALA A 37 -13.71 10.53 13.80
C ALA A 37 -14.19 9.09 14.00
N ALA A 38 -14.58 8.39 12.93
CA ALA A 38 -14.99 6.98 12.97
C ALA A 38 -13.85 6.03 13.38
N LEU A 39 -12.60 6.37 13.09
CA LEU A 39 -11.41 5.59 13.50
C LEU A 39 -10.94 5.91 14.93
N GLY A 40 -11.59 6.77 15.68
CA GLY A 40 -11.24 7.10 17.07
C GLY A 40 -10.88 8.56 17.31
N GLY A 41 -10.98 9.39 16.26
CA GLY A 41 -10.81 10.85 16.28
C GLY A 41 -9.35 11.30 16.23
N ASP A 42 -9.17 12.58 15.88
CA ASP A 42 -7.85 13.18 15.70
C ASP A 42 -6.98 13.12 16.96
N THR A 43 -7.59 13.25 18.15
CA THR A 43 -6.87 13.18 19.42
C THR A 43 -6.13 11.85 19.60
N ASN A 44 -6.71 10.73 19.17
CA ASN A 44 -6.08 9.41 19.27
C ASN A 44 -5.18 9.15 18.07
N LEU A 45 -5.64 9.43 16.85
CA LEU A 45 -4.87 9.21 15.63
C LEU A 45 -3.57 10.00 15.60
N ASN A 46 -3.56 11.27 16.06
CA ASN A 46 -2.36 12.11 16.07
C ASN A 46 -1.32 11.68 17.12
N LYS A 47 -1.69 10.81 18.07
CA LYS A 47 -0.73 10.21 19.02
C LYS A 47 0.00 8.99 18.43
N VAL A 48 -0.47 8.48 17.30
CA VAL A 48 0.15 7.30 16.67
C VAL A 48 1.36 7.74 15.87
N HIS A 49 2.54 7.38 16.36
CA HIS A 49 3.82 7.64 15.70
C HIS A 49 4.38 6.38 15.02
N GLY A 50 3.78 5.23 15.28
CA GLY A 50 4.13 3.97 14.63
C GLY A 50 3.20 2.85 15.05
N LEU A 51 3.27 1.75 14.32
CA LEU A 51 2.56 0.52 14.63
C LEU A 51 3.37 -0.70 14.21
N THR A 52 3.12 -1.83 14.88
CA THR A 52 3.52 -3.17 14.43
C THR A 52 2.27 -4.01 14.27
N ALA A 53 2.04 -4.50 13.06
CA ALA A 53 0.96 -5.44 12.75
C ALA A 53 1.55 -6.80 12.41
N THR A 54 1.21 -7.85 13.19
CA THR A 54 1.74 -9.21 13.03
C THR A 54 0.60 -10.19 12.78
N GLY A 55 0.77 -11.07 11.80
CA GLY A 55 -0.25 -12.02 11.42
C GLY A 55 0.21 -13.02 10.37
N THR A 56 -0.72 -13.41 9.51
CA THR A 56 -0.49 -14.39 8.45
C THR A 56 -0.94 -13.80 7.11
N PHE A 57 -0.36 -14.30 6.04
CA PHE A 57 -0.81 -14.01 4.68
C PHE A 57 -1.05 -15.29 3.89
N GLN A 58 -1.92 -15.20 2.89
CA GLN A 58 -2.12 -16.19 1.84
C GLN A 58 -2.08 -15.45 0.50
N ARG A 59 -1.33 -15.97 -0.46
CA ARG A 59 -1.13 -15.34 -1.77
C ARG A 59 -1.30 -16.36 -2.88
N GLU A 60 -2.09 -16.01 -3.89
CA GLU A 60 -2.27 -16.81 -5.08
C GLU A 60 -1.05 -16.66 -6.00
N MET A 61 -0.52 -17.80 -6.48
CA MET A 61 0.61 -17.85 -7.41
C MET A 61 0.34 -18.86 -8.53
N GLY A 62 -0.42 -18.42 -9.53
CA GLY A 62 -0.92 -19.33 -10.56
C GLY A 62 -1.81 -20.41 -9.93
N ASP A 63 -1.46 -21.68 -10.13
CA ASP A 63 -2.23 -22.81 -9.57
C ASP A 63 -1.82 -23.18 -8.12
N ARG A 64 -0.99 -22.37 -7.48
CA ARG A 64 -0.50 -22.63 -6.11
C ARG A 64 -0.87 -21.49 -5.18
N GLN A 65 -1.13 -21.85 -3.93
CA GLN A 65 -1.29 -20.91 -2.84
C GLN A 65 -0.03 -20.90 -1.98
N LEU A 66 0.50 -19.72 -1.73
CA LEU A 66 1.62 -19.50 -0.84
C LEU A 66 1.10 -18.86 0.44
N SER A 67 1.48 -19.41 1.58
CA SER A 67 1.10 -18.88 2.89
C SER A 67 2.30 -18.71 3.80
N GLY A 68 2.18 -17.83 4.79
CA GLY A 68 3.25 -17.58 5.72
C GLY A 68 2.86 -16.58 6.81
N GLU A 69 3.87 -16.18 7.56
CA GLU A 69 3.75 -15.12 8.56
C GLU A 69 4.14 -13.78 7.97
N ILE A 70 3.48 -12.72 8.42
CA ILE A 70 3.74 -11.35 8.01
C ILE A 70 3.85 -10.44 9.22
N THR A 71 4.81 -9.54 9.18
CA THR A 71 4.91 -8.41 10.10
C THR A 71 5.08 -7.14 9.28
N ILE A 72 4.28 -6.12 9.61
CA ILE A 72 4.44 -4.76 9.08
C ILE A 72 4.80 -3.86 10.25
N ASP A 73 5.99 -3.30 10.20
CA ASP A 73 6.47 -2.26 11.10
C ASP A 73 6.40 -0.92 10.37
N LEU A 74 5.64 0.02 10.91
CA LEU A 74 5.50 1.38 10.42
C LEU A 74 5.95 2.35 11.50
N GLN A 75 6.92 3.21 11.20
CA GLN A 75 7.33 4.31 12.04
C GLN A 75 7.28 5.61 11.24
N LEU A 76 6.32 6.46 11.56
CA LEU A 76 6.18 7.75 10.92
C LEU A 76 7.35 8.68 11.31
N PRO A 77 7.81 9.55 10.42
CA PRO A 77 7.15 9.87 9.13
C PRO A 77 7.67 9.06 7.93
N ASP A 78 8.72 8.25 8.03
CA ASP A 78 9.50 7.84 6.84
C ASP A 78 10.04 6.41 6.88
N LYS A 79 9.57 5.55 7.81
CA LYS A 79 10.07 4.18 7.91
C LYS A 79 8.94 3.15 7.86
N MET A 80 9.13 2.18 7.01
CA MET A 80 8.30 0.98 6.96
C MET A 80 9.14 -0.24 6.63
N LEU A 81 8.86 -1.35 7.30
CA LEU A 81 9.42 -2.65 7.00
C LEU A 81 8.30 -3.70 6.94
N ARG A 82 8.21 -4.40 5.85
CA ARG A 82 7.39 -5.60 5.68
C ARG A 82 8.31 -6.81 5.73
N THR A 83 8.09 -7.69 6.68
CA THR A 83 8.79 -8.97 6.82
C THR A 83 7.81 -10.09 6.55
N GLU A 84 8.16 -10.99 5.65
CA GLU A 84 7.41 -12.21 5.33
C GLU A 84 8.28 -13.42 5.60
N SER A 85 7.69 -14.45 6.22
CA SER A 85 8.34 -15.74 6.46
C SER A 85 7.43 -16.84 5.95
N MET A 86 7.92 -17.63 5.00
CA MET A 86 7.12 -18.66 4.32
C MET A 86 7.90 -19.96 4.13
N ARG A 87 7.16 -21.07 4.02
CA ARG A 87 7.71 -22.41 3.75
C ARG A 87 7.14 -22.94 2.45
N PRO A 88 7.73 -22.62 1.30
CA PRO A 88 7.16 -22.99 0.02
C PRO A 88 7.25 -24.50 -0.28
N MET A 89 8.29 -25.19 0.20
CA MET A 89 8.47 -26.64 0.08
C MET A 89 9.47 -27.17 1.13
N GLY A 90 9.17 -28.31 1.76
CA GLY A 90 10.05 -28.99 2.72
C GLY A 90 10.37 -28.16 3.96
N ASP A 91 11.56 -28.31 4.50
CA ASP A 91 12.00 -27.66 5.75
C ASP A 91 12.65 -26.28 5.53
N ALA A 92 12.69 -25.82 4.28
CA ALA A 92 13.24 -24.50 3.98
C ALA A 92 12.28 -23.38 4.34
N THR A 93 12.73 -22.45 5.16
CA THR A 93 12.02 -21.18 5.45
C THR A 93 12.66 -20.07 4.62
N ILE A 94 11.85 -19.34 3.90
CA ILE A 94 12.26 -18.15 3.16
C ILE A 94 11.79 -16.93 3.93
N GLU A 95 12.71 -16.06 4.29
CA GLU A 95 12.40 -14.75 4.84
C GLU A 95 12.66 -13.68 3.79
N MET A 96 11.70 -12.78 3.62
CA MET A 96 11.79 -11.62 2.74
C MET A 96 11.52 -10.36 3.55
N LEU A 97 12.40 -9.38 3.41
CA LEU A 97 12.30 -8.06 4.01
C LEU A 97 12.23 -7.03 2.89
N GLN A 98 11.22 -6.17 2.93
CA GLN A 98 11.07 -5.06 2.00
C GLN A 98 10.59 -3.82 2.76
N GLY A 99 11.17 -2.67 2.45
CA GLY A 99 10.75 -1.46 3.11
C GLY A 99 11.58 -0.24 2.75
N VAL A 100 11.40 0.80 3.54
CA VAL A 100 12.05 2.09 3.40
C VAL A 100 12.48 2.63 4.76
N ASN A 101 13.62 3.28 4.81
CA ASN A 101 14.10 4.07 5.94
C ASN A 101 14.61 5.40 5.39
N GLY A 102 13.80 6.45 5.44
CA GLY A 102 14.11 7.74 4.81
C GLY A 102 14.30 7.59 3.31
N ASP A 103 15.54 7.78 2.85
CA ASP A 103 15.94 7.65 1.44
C ASP A 103 16.56 6.29 1.11
N GLN A 104 16.57 5.35 2.06
CA GLN A 104 17.15 4.02 1.86
C GLN A 104 16.07 2.99 1.58
N VAL A 105 16.24 2.23 0.52
CA VAL A 105 15.44 1.04 0.24
C VAL A 105 16.00 -0.12 1.05
N LEU A 106 15.12 -0.73 1.86
CA LEU A 106 15.44 -1.95 2.59
C LEU A 106 14.95 -3.13 1.78
N ARG A 107 15.87 -4.03 1.44
CA ARG A 107 15.54 -5.25 0.72
C ARG A 107 16.52 -6.35 1.09
N HIS A 108 15.98 -7.44 1.62
CA HIS A 108 16.76 -8.61 1.95
C HIS A 108 15.93 -9.87 1.72
N SER A 109 16.57 -10.95 1.30
CA SER A 109 15.94 -12.26 1.32
C SER A 109 16.97 -13.30 1.75
N ARG A 110 16.57 -14.23 2.62
CA ARG A 110 17.39 -15.33 3.06
C ARG A 110 16.59 -16.63 3.10
N THR A 111 17.29 -17.73 2.86
CA THR A 111 16.74 -19.07 3.04
C THR A 111 17.39 -19.70 4.27
N ILE A 112 16.57 -20.21 5.19
CA ILE A 112 16.99 -20.86 6.43
C ILE A 112 16.60 -22.32 6.33
N GLY A 113 17.54 -23.25 6.53
CA GLY A 113 17.29 -24.69 6.36
C GLY A 113 17.12 -25.07 4.88
N GLY A 114 16.68 -26.30 4.64
CA GLY A 114 16.57 -26.85 3.29
C GLY A 114 17.90 -27.43 2.77
N GLY A 115 17.80 -28.51 1.99
CA GLY A 115 18.96 -29.11 1.33
C GLY A 115 19.56 -28.21 0.28
N PRO A 116 20.74 -28.56 -0.27
CA PRO A 116 21.37 -27.79 -1.34
C PRO A 116 20.43 -27.71 -2.55
N GLY A 117 19.98 -26.52 -2.91
CA GLY A 117 19.28 -26.34 -4.17
C GLY A 117 18.16 -25.30 -4.25
N MET A 118 17.72 -24.67 -3.17
CA MET A 118 16.68 -23.66 -3.26
C MET A 118 17.23 -22.29 -2.85
N MET A 119 17.27 -21.36 -3.79
CA MET A 119 17.48 -19.93 -3.51
C MET A 119 16.30 -19.15 -4.12
N VAL A 120 15.61 -18.40 -3.28
CA VAL A 120 14.68 -17.38 -3.78
C VAL A 120 15.44 -16.07 -3.86
N ARG A 121 15.51 -15.52 -5.04
CA ARG A 121 16.14 -14.23 -5.30
C ARG A 121 15.07 -13.25 -5.73
N ILE A 122 14.94 -12.17 -4.99
CA ILE A 122 14.19 -11.01 -5.48
C ILE A 122 15.15 -10.29 -6.42
N ALA A 123 14.85 -10.29 -7.72
CA ALA A 123 15.64 -9.54 -8.67
C ALA A 123 15.52 -8.05 -8.37
N PRO A 124 16.63 -7.34 -8.08
CA PRO A 124 16.58 -5.90 -7.96
C PRO A 124 16.20 -5.29 -9.32
N PRO A 125 15.47 -4.17 -9.36
CA PRO A 125 15.39 -3.36 -10.56
C PRO A 125 16.83 -2.99 -10.98
N GLY A 126 17.17 -3.12 -12.26
CA GLY A 126 18.52 -2.91 -12.73
C GLY A 126 18.96 -1.45 -12.71
N GLY A 127 20.21 -1.18 -12.27
CA GLY A 127 20.87 0.12 -12.37
C GLY A 127 20.40 1.22 -11.41
N ALA A 128 21.02 2.41 -11.49
CA ALA A 128 20.72 3.57 -10.63
C ALA A 128 19.25 4.05 -10.76
N ASP A 129 18.67 3.98 -11.95
CA ASP A 129 17.25 4.29 -12.18
C ASP A 129 16.34 3.28 -11.46
N GLY A 130 16.79 2.03 -11.33
CA GLY A 130 16.10 0.97 -10.60
C GLY A 130 15.99 1.24 -9.11
N ASP A 131 17.02 1.77 -8.48
CA ASP A 131 17.02 2.10 -7.06
C ASP A 131 16.12 3.29 -6.76
N ALA A 132 16.15 4.33 -7.60
CA ALA A 132 15.25 5.47 -7.51
C ALA A 132 13.78 5.05 -7.70
N GLN A 133 13.50 4.15 -8.63
CA GLN A 133 12.15 3.61 -8.82
C GLN A 133 11.72 2.74 -7.63
N ALA A 134 12.63 1.91 -7.09
CA ALA A 134 12.36 1.11 -5.90
C ALA A 134 12.03 2.00 -4.69
N LEU A 135 12.77 3.09 -4.48
CA LEU A 135 12.49 4.06 -3.42
C LEU A 135 11.10 4.69 -3.58
N ARG A 136 10.77 5.14 -4.79
CA ARG A 136 9.41 5.67 -5.08
C ARG A 136 8.33 4.65 -4.75
N ASN A 137 8.50 3.40 -5.16
CA ASN A 137 7.53 2.34 -4.90
C ASN A 137 7.38 2.06 -3.41
N GLN A 138 8.47 1.95 -2.65
CA GLN A 138 8.42 1.68 -1.21
C GLN A 138 7.79 2.84 -0.43
N ARG A 139 8.07 4.09 -0.81
CA ARG A 139 7.39 5.27 -0.24
C ARG A 139 5.90 5.28 -0.56
N ALA A 140 5.53 4.93 -1.78
CA ALA A 140 4.12 4.82 -2.18
C ALA A 140 3.41 3.71 -1.37
N ASP A 141 4.04 2.56 -1.16
CA ASP A 141 3.47 1.47 -0.36
C ASP A 141 3.35 1.87 1.11
N MET A 142 4.36 2.50 1.69
CA MET A 142 4.28 3.07 3.03
C MET A 142 3.10 4.05 3.17
N THR A 143 2.93 4.94 2.18
CA THR A 143 1.83 5.92 2.17
C THR A 143 0.48 5.23 2.10
N ARG A 144 0.32 4.18 1.28
CA ARG A 144 -0.91 3.38 1.19
C ARG A 144 -1.23 2.71 2.52
N PHE A 145 -0.25 2.13 3.20
CA PHE A 145 -0.45 1.54 4.52
C PHE A 145 -0.78 2.60 5.58
N ALA A 146 -0.11 3.74 5.58
CA ALA A 146 -0.42 4.85 6.48
C ALA A 146 -1.85 5.39 6.27
N LEU A 147 -2.31 5.46 5.02
CA LEU A 147 -3.70 5.79 4.69
C LEU A 147 -4.67 4.70 5.14
N ALA A 148 -4.36 3.43 4.87
CA ALA A 148 -5.22 2.30 5.19
C ALA A 148 -5.43 2.11 6.71
N PHE A 149 -4.37 2.27 7.50
CA PHE A 149 -4.45 2.11 8.96
C PHE A 149 -4.89 3.37 9.69
N LEU A 150 -4.42 4.54 9.28
CA LEU A 150 -4.44 5.74 10.14
C LEU A 150 -5.08 6.97 9.46
N LEU A 151 -5.42 6.89 8.18
CA LEU A 151 -5.83 8.05 7.37
C LEU A 151 -4.86 9.23 7.57
N THR A 152 -3.56 8.94 7.56
CA THR A 152 -2.49 9.93 7.69
C THR A 152 -1.53 9.86 6.51
N THR A 153 -0.87 10.99 6.25
CA THR A 153 0.09 11.11 5.16
C THR A 153 1.50 11.30 5.73
N PRO A 154 2.49 10.50 5.30
CA PRO A 154 3.89 10.76 5.65
C PRO A 154 4.32 12.15 5.19
N ALA A 155 5.14 12.85 5.97
CA ALA A 155 5.60 14.21 5.62
C ALA A 155 6.35 14.27 4.28
N ALA A 156 7.06 13.20 3.90
CA ALA A 156 7.75 13.07 2.62
C ALA A 156 6.81 12.84 1.41
N MET A 157 5.52 12.60 1.67
CA MET A 157 4.49 12.32 0.65
C MET A 157 3.24 13.16 0.93
N PRO A 158 3.30 14.50 0.83
CA PRO A 158 2.12 15.34 0.99
C PRO A 158 1.10 15.00 -0.10
N LEU A 159 -0.15 14.80 0.29
CA LEU A 159 -1.23 14.44 -0.63
C LEU A 159 -2.27 15.55 -0.71
N GLU A 160 -2.79 15.75 -1.91
CA GLU A 160 -3.98 16.52 -2.18
C GLU A 160 -5.18 15.57 -2.27
N PHE A 161 -6.28 15.92 -1.60
CA PHE A 161 -7.49 15.13 -1.57
C PHE A 161 -8.61 15.86 -2.27
N THR A 162 -9.28 15.16 -3.19
CA THR A 162 -10.44 15.70 -3.91
C THR A 162 -11.61 14.72 -3.84
N TYR A 163 -12.84 15.24 -3.80
CA TYR A 163 -14.02 14.40 -3.82
C TYR A 163 -14.19 13.73 -5.19
N GLY A 164 -14.13 12.41 -5.23
CA GLY A 164 -14.22 11.58 -6.43
C GLY A 164 -15.65 11.12 -6.79
N GLY A 165 -16.66 11.51 -5.99
CA GLY A 165 -18.03 11.09 -6.22
C GLY A 165 -18.52 9.99 -5.27
N GLU A 166 -19.53 9.26 -5.70
CA GLU A 166 -20.11 8.12 -4.99
C GLU A 166 -19.89 6.84 -5.78
N ALA A 167 -19.73 5.74 -5.07
CA ALA A 167 -19.71 4.40 -5.64
C ALA A 167 -20.82 3.54 -5.00
N GLU A 168 -21.34 2.61 -5.76
CA GLU A 168 -22.36 1.66 -5.32
C GLU A 168 -21.93 0.25 -5.70
N ALA A 169 -22.04 -0.67 -4.77
CA ALA A 169 -21.82 -2.10 -4.92
C ALA A 169 -22.95 -2.86 -4.23
N ASP A 170 -23.02 -4.17 -4.41
CA ASP A 170 -24.03 -5.01 -3.79
C ASP A 170 -24.00 -4.92 -2.25
N GLU A 171 -22.81 -4.70 -1.67
CA GLU A 171 -22.61 -4.57 -0.24
C GLU A 171 -23.00 -3.19 0.31
N GLY A 172 -23.20 -2.17 -0.54
CA GLY A 172 -23.61 -0.84 -0.10
C GLY A 172 -23.10 0.31 -0.92
N LYS A 173 -23.24 1.53 -0.36
CA LYS A 173 -22.80 2.79 -0.98
C LYS A 173 -21.58 3.35 -0.27
N ALA A 174 -20.67 3.88 -1.06
CA ALA A 174 -19.46 4.52 -0.56
C ALA A 174 -19.31 5.95 -1.10
N ASP A 175 -18.76 6.84 -0.29
CA ASP A 175 -18.17 8.08 -0.76
C ASP A 175 -16.72 7.84 -1.18
N VAL A 176 -16.29 8.52 -2.23
CA VAL A 176 -14.97 8.33 -2.84
C VAL A 176 -14.14 9.59 -2.72
N ILE A 177 -12.88 9.43 -2.32
CA ILE A 177 -11.87 10.49 -2.30
C ILE A 177 -10.70 10.05 -3.17
N ASP A 178 -10.32 10.89 -4.12
CA ASP A 178 -9.09 10.75 -4.89
C ASP A 178 -7.94 11.44 -4.14
N ALA A 179 -6.83 10.73 -3.98
CA ALA A 179 -5.59 11.22 -3.37
C ALA A 179 -4.48 11.27 -4.41
N LYS A 180 -3.81 12.40 -4.53
CA LYS A 180 -2.69 12.61 -5.45
C LYS A 180 -1.49 13.18 -4.73
N GLY A 181 -0.28 12.79 -5.15
CA GLY A 181 0.94 13.21 -4.50
C GLY A 181 2.17 13.18 -5.40
N PRO A 182 3.36 13.43 -4.83
CA PRO A 182 4.62 13.42 -5.55
C PRO A 182 4.91 12.10 -6.25
N GLY A 183 5.70 12.15 -7.34
CA GLY A 183 6.13 10.96 -8.07
C GLY A 183 5.02 10.19 -8.76
N SER A 184 3.94 10.89 -9.18
CA SER A 184 2.75 10.29 -9.79
C SER A 184 2.01 9.33 -8.83
N PHE A 185 2.09 9.57 -7.52
CA PHE A 185 1.27 8.84 -6.57
C PHE A 185 -0.20 9.15 -6.79
N GLU A 186 -0.98 8.12 -7.00
CA GLU A 186 -2.43 8.19 -7.07
C GLU A 186 -3.03 7.05 -6.25
N ALA A 187 -4.09 7.36 -5.53
CA ALA A 187 -4.90 6.39 -4.81
C ALA A 187 -6.34 6.90 -4.73
N ARG A 188 -7.28 5.98 -4.65
CA ARG A 188 -8.69 6.25 -4.44
C ARG A 188 -9.14 5.56 -3.17
N LEU A 189 -9.71 6.31 -2.23
CA LEU A 189 -10.21 5.80 -0.97
C LEU A 189 -11.73 5.75 -1.02
N PHE A 190 -12.28 4.65 -0.57
CA PHE A 190 -13.72 4.40 -0.49
C PHE A 190 -14.13 4.32 0.96
N PHE A 191 -15.15 5.09 1.33
CA PHE A 191 -15.66 5.19 2.70
C PHE A 191 -17.11 4.78 2.75
N ASP A 192 -17.47 3.91 3.68
CA ASP A 192 -18.87 3.53 3.90
C ASP A 192 -19.72 4.75 4.27
N LYS A 193 -20.83 4.96 3.57
CA LYS A 193 -21.68 6.15 3.76
C LYS A 193 -22.36 6.23 5.12
N LYS A 194 -22.50 5.12 5.82
CA LYS A 194 -23.18 5.07 7.12
C LYS A 194 -22.21 5.19 8.29
N SER A 195 -21.14 4.40 8.24
CA SER A 195 -20.16 4.34 9.32
C SER A 195 -18.95 5.25 9.10
N HIS A 196 -18.78 5.80 7.91
CA HIS A 196 -17.63 6.59 7.45
C HIS A 196 -16.27 5.86 7.54
N ARG A 197 -16.28 4.54 7.77
CA ARG A 197 -15.04 3.75 7.83
C ARG A 197 -14.46 3.55 6.44
N PRO A 198 -13.13 3.54 6.29
CA PRO A 198 -12.50 3.10 5.06
C PRO A 198 -12.95 1.66 4.73
N LEU A 199 -13.32 1.41 3.48
CA LEU A 199 -13.68 0.09 2.97
C LEU A 199 -12.60 -0.47 2.06
N MET A 200 -12.03 0.41 1.23
CA MET A 200 -11.10 0.00 0.19
C MET A 200 -10.19 1.16 -0.19
N LEU A 201 -8.97 0.81 -0.59
CA LEU A 201 -8.02 1.69 -1.25
C LEU A 201 -7.71 1.07 -2.62
N ALA A 202 -7.95 1.82 -3.69
CA ALA A 202 -7.67 1.39 -5.06
C ALA A 202 -6.58 2.25 -5.69
N TYR A 203 -5.71 1.64 -6.50
CA TYR A 203 -4.63 2.33 -7.19
C TYR A 203 -4.14 1.52 -8.40
N ARG A 204 -3.43 2.17 -9.28
CA ARG A 204 -2.69 1.50 -10.36
C ARG A 204 -1.24 1.32 -9.94
N GLY A 205 -0.70 0.15 -10.17
CA GLY A 205 0.66 -0.17 -9.75
C GLY A 205 1.29 -1.25 -10.63
N LEU A 206 2.58 -1.50 -10.40
CA LEU A 206 3.25 -2.60 -11.07
C LEU A 206 2.73 -3.94 -10.55
N ALA A 207 2.45 -4.86 -11.46
CA ALA A 207 2.10 -6.23 -11.10
C ALA A 207 3.21 -6.84 -10.22
N PRO A 208 2.86 -7.47 -9.07
CA PRO A 208 3.83 -8.18 -8.25
C PRO A 208 4.55 -9.24 -9.06
N ARG A 209 5.87 -9.32 -8.93
CA ARG A 209 6.68 -10.32 -9.61
C ARG A 209 7.48 -11.10 -8.58
N MET A 210 7.34 -12.41 -8.61
CA MET A 210 8.19 -13.31 -7.86
C MET A 210 8.91 -14.24 -8.86
N ILE A 211 10.22 -14.24 -8.80
CA ILE A 211 11.04 -15.18 -9.58
C ILE A 211 11.53 -16.24 -8.62
N VAL A 212 11.01 -17.46 -8.76
CA VAL A 212 11.51 -18.62 -8.04
C VAL A 212 12.54 -19.30 -8.92
N GLN A 213 13.80 -19.25 -8.53
CA GLN A 213 14.88 -20.00 -9.20
C GLN A 213 15.20 -21.23 -8.35
N THR A 214 15.05 -22.41 -8.92
CA THR A 214 15.47 -23.66 -8.27
C THR A 214 16.87 -24.05 -8.77
N ARG A 215 17.80 -24.22 -7.85
CA ARG A 215 19.12 -24.80 -8.15
C ARG A 215 19.00 -26.32 -8.17
N ARG A 216 19.41 -26.94 -9.27
CA ARG A 216 19.43 -28.39 -9.38
C ARG A 216 20.88 -28.87 -9.21
N GLY A 217 21.19 -29.50 -8.06
CA GLY A 217 22.51 -30.07 -7.76
C GLY A 217 23.61 -29.06 -7.41
N ASP A 218 24.86 -29.48 -7.42
CA ASP A 218 26.05 -28.66 -7.05
C ASP A 218 26.56 -27.75 -8.18
N GLY A 219 25.76 -27.53 -9.22
CA GLY A 219 26.10 -26.62 -10.32
C GLY A 219 26.23 -25.18 -9.87
N PRO A 220 26.86 -24.30 -10.68
CA PRO A 220 26.89 -22.87 -10.39
C PRO A 220 25.45 -22.35 -10.25
N PRO A 221 25.22 -21.29 -9.44
CA PRO A 221 23.91 -20.67 -9.34
C PRO A 221 23.43 -20.31 -10.75
N PRO A 222 22.11 -20.55 -11.06
CA PRO A 222 21.60 -20.14 -12.35
C PRO A 222 21.88 -18.64 -12.52
N ALA A 223 22.39 -18.28 -13.70
CA ALA A 223 22.56 -16.87 -14.05
C ALA A 223 21.23 -16.15 -13.80
N ALA A 224 21.29 -14.95 -13.23
CA ALA A 224 20.11 -14.13 -13.14
C ALA A 224 19.48 -14.08 -14.54
N ALA A 225 18.15 -14.31 -14.63
CA ALA A 225 17.47 -14.18 -15.92
C ALA A 225 17.83 -12.81 -16.48
N ALA A 226 18.34 -12.80 -17.71
CA ALA A 226 18.73 -11.58 -18.35
C ALA A 226 17.50 -10.64 -18.41
N PRO A 227 17.65 -9.33 -18.24
CA PRO A 227 16.53 -8.37 -18.20
C PRO A 227 15.58 -8.50 -19.41
N ASP A 228 16.13 -8.89 -20.55
CA ASP A 228 15.44 -9.13 -21.82
C ASP A 228 14.62 -10.45 -21.85
N GLN A 229 14.84 -11.37 -20.90
CA GLN A 229 14.05 -12.62 -20.76
C GLN A 229 12.85 -12.44 -19.80
N MET A 230 12.74 -11.31 -19.14
CA MET A 230 11.60 -11.02 -18.28
C MET A 230 10.50 -10.31 -19.09
N PRO A 231 9.22 -10.72 -18.93
CA PRO A 231 8.13 -9.97 -19.55
C PRO A 231 8.16 -8.51 -19.07
N PRO A 232 7.79 -7.55 -19.93
CA PRO A 232 7.82 -6.14 -19.55
C PRO A 232 6.99 -5.88 -18.29
N PRO A 233 7.32 -4.85 -17.49
CA PRO A 233 6.51 -4.44 -16.36
C PRO A 233 5.08 -4.14 -16.80
N GLN A 234 4.09 -4.75 -16.16
CA GLN A 234 2.68 -4.50 -16.41
C GLN A 234 2.11 -3.61 -15.31
N ILE A 235 1.37 -2.59 -15.71
CA ILE A 235 0.57 -1.78 -14.78
C ILE A 235 -0.80 -2.42 -14.71
N VAL A 236 -1.24 -2.69 -13.48
CA VAL A 236 -2.49 -3.38 -13.16
C VAL A 236 -3.32 -2.55 -12.19
N ASP A 237 -4.61 -2.80 -12.16
CA ASP A 237 -5.51 -2.22 -11.16
C ASP A 237 -5.44 -3.05 -9.88
N ILE A 238 -5.12 -2.39 -8.77
CA ILE A 238 -4.98 -3.02 -7.46
C ILE A 238 -6.04 -2.44 -6.53
N GLN A 239 -6.78 -3.32 -5.86
CA GLN A 239 -7.76 -2.97 -4.84
C GLN A 239 -7.34 -3.64 -3.53
N LEU A 240 -7.28 -2.88 -2.46
CA LEU A 240 -6.98 -3.32 -1.11
C LEU A 240 -8.23 -3.08 -0.25
N PHE A 241 -8.97 -4.13 0.03
CA PHE A 241 -10.15 -4.10 0.90
C PHE A 241 -9.73 -4.17 2.37
N LEU A 242 -10.47 -3.48 3.22
CA LEU A 242 -10.19 -3.31 4.64
C LEU A 242 -11.38 -3.80 5.44
N ASP A 243 -11.15 -4.75 6.34
CA ASP A 243 -12.21 -5.38 7.12
C ASP A 243 -11.74 -5.77 8.53
N ASP A 244 -12.63 -6.40 9.31
CA ASP A 244 -12.37 -6.85 10.68
C ASP A 244 -11.79 -5.73 11.56
N TYR A 245 -12.54 -4.64 11.65
CA TYR A 245 -12.15 -3.47 12.43
C TYR A 245 -12.26 -3.72 13.93
N ARG A 246 -11.14 -3.54 14.66
CA ARG A 246 -11.04 -3.72 16.12
C ARG A 246 -10.39 -2.51 16.77
N VAL A 247 -10.79 -2.21 18.01
CA VAL A 247 -10.20 -1.10 18.77
C VAL A 247 -8.87 -1.54 19.39
N VAL A 248 -7.81 -0.76 19.13
CA VAL A 248 -6.48 -0.89 19.71
C VAL A 248 -6.08 0.47 20.28
N ASP A 249 -5.91 0.58 21.58
CA ASP A 249 -5.52 1.81 22.28
C ASP A 249 -6.36 3.06 21.87
N GLY A 250 -7.67 2.85 21.70
CA GLY A 250 -8.63 3.91 21.34
C GLY A 250 -8.68 4.25 19.84
N VAL A 251 -7.94 3.54 19.00
CA VAL A 251 -8.00 3.64 17.53
C VAL A 251 -8.64 2.41 16.93
N LEU A 252 -9.59 2.58 16.02
CA LEU A 252 -10.25 1.50 15.31
C LEU A 252 -9.42 1.13 14.07
N LEU A 253 -8.79 -0.05 14.08
CA LEU A 253 -7.85 -0.50 13.04
C LEU A 253 -8.36 -1.74 12.32
N PRO A 254 -8.20 -1.86 10.99
CA PRO A 254 -8.52 -3.05 10.23
C PRO A 254 -7.52 -4.18 10.57
N HIS A 255 -8.03 -5.39 10.78
CA HIS A 255 -7.22 -6.58 11.06
C HIS A 255 -7.22 -7.56 9.88
N HIS A 256 -8.06 -7.36 8.89
CA HIS A 256 -8.10 -8.15 7.68
C HIS A 256 -7.98 -7.25 6.45
N PHE A 257 -7.11 -7.66 5.53
CA PHE A 257 -6.85 -6.99 4.25
C PHE A 257 -6.95 -8.03 3.14
N SER A 258 -7.79 -7.77 2.16
CA SER A 258 -7.92 -8.57 0.95
C SER A 258 -7.47 -7.75 -0.24
N ARG A 259 -6.54 -8.27 -1.03
CA ARG A 259 -6.03 -7.59 -2.23
C ARG A 259 -6.47 -8.32 -3.47
N SER A 260 -7.05 -7.58 -4.41
CA SER A 260 -7.28 -8.05 -5.78
C SER A 260 -6.39 -7.34 -6.78
N ILE A 261 -6.11 -8.01 -7.89
CA ILE A 261 -5.34 -7.51 -9.04
C ILE A 261 -6.19 -7.76 -10.29
N ASP A 262 -6.51 -6.69 -11.03
CA ASP A 262 -7.42 -6.73 -12.18
C ASP A 262 -8.73 -7.51 -11.86
N GLY A 263 -9.29 -7.25 -10.66
CA GLY A 263 -10.52 -7.87 -10.17
C GLY A 263 -10.40 -9.32 -9.71
N LYS A 264 -9.20 -9.91 -9.72
CA LYS A 264 -8.97 -11.29 -9.25
C LYS A 264 -8.35 -11.29 -7.86
N PRO A 265 -8.82 -12.14 -6.93
CA PRO A 265 -8.17 -12.32 -5.63
C PRO A 265 -6.68 -12.63 -5.80
N ALA A 266 -5.83 -11.97 -5.03
CA ALA A 266 -4.38 -12.11 -5.16
C ALA A 266 -3.68 -12.35 -3.82
N GLU A 267 -4.15 -11.72 -2.73
CA GLU A 267 -3.54 -11.87 -1.41
C GLU A 267 -4.55 -11.55 -0.31
N GLU A 268 -4.50 -12.34 0.74
CA GLU A 268 -5.20 -12.12 2.01
C GLU A 268 -4.17 -11.92 3.11
N MET A 269 -4.37 -10.93 3.98
CA MET A 269 -3.55 -10.68 5.17
C MET A 269 -4.45 -10.57 6.39
N THR A 270 -4.19 -11.36 7.42
CA THR A 270 -4.94 -11.32 8.68
C THR A 270 -3.99 -11.01 9.82
N PHE A 271 -4.15 -9.83 10.43
CA PHE A 271 -3.32 -9.39 11.55
C PHE A 271 -3.93 -9.84 12.88
N LYS A 272 -3.26 -10.76 13.56
CA LYS A 272 -3.67 -11.27 14.88
C LYS A 272 -3.44 -10.22 15.96
N THR A 273 -2.36 -9.46 15.83
CA THR A 273 -1.93 -8.46 16.81
C THR A 273 -1.52 -7.19 16.10
N ILE A 274 -2.07 -6.06 16.54
CA ILE A 274 -1.59 -4.73 16.19
C ILE A 274 -1.21 -4.02 17.48
N ARG A 275 -0.02 -3.42 17.53
CA ARG A 275 0.46 -2.59 18.65
C ARG A 275 0.74 -1.19 18.15
N ILE A 276 0.22 -0.20 18.87
CA ILE A 276 0.45 1.21 18.60
C ILE A 276 1.68 1.66 19.41
N ASN A 277 2.51 2.50 18.79
CA ASN A 277 3.72 3.09 19.37
C ASN A 277 4.67 2.05 20.00
N PRO A 278 5.00 0.96 19.32
CA PRO A 278 5.95 0.00 19.83
C PRO A 278 7.34 0.63 19.94
N VAL A 279 8.14 0.15 20.89
CA VAL A 279 9.56 0.50 20.97
C VAL A 279 10.30 -0.35 19.93
N PHE A 280 10.74 0.25 18.85
CA PHE A 280 11.54 -0.42 17.84
C PHE A 280 13.00 -0.54 18.30
N LYS A 281 13.62 -1.68 17.97
CA LYS A 281 15.07 -1.84 18.18
C LYS A 281 15.82 -0.93 17.20
N PRO A 282 17.06 -0.47 17.55
CA PRO A 282 17.83 0.41 16.68
C PRO A 282 18.08 -0.14 15.27
N ASP A 283 18.15 -1.45 15.14
CA ASP A 283 18.42 -2.17 13.88
C ASP A 283 17.15 -2.65 13.14
N THR A 284 15.94 -2.36 13.65
CA THR A 284 14.68 -2.80 13.02
C THR A 284 14.59 -2.35 11.56
N PHE A 285 14.92 -1.09 11.30
CA PHE A 285 14.88 -0.51 9.95
C PHE A 285 16.28 -0.40 9.34
N SER A 286 17.09 -1.43 9.45
CA SER A 286 18.43 -1.49 8.84
C SER A 286 18.47 -2.52 7.71
N ALA A 287 19.28 -2.26 6.68
CA ALA A 287 19.62 -3.26 5.68
C ALA A 287 20.50 -4.33 6.37
N LYS A 288 19.97 -5.53 6.55
CA LYS A 288 20.72 -6.67 7.12
C LYS A 288 21.39 -7.46 6.03
#